data_5d0b55cd489b784185fc84196bb25caa
#
_entry.id   5d0b55cd489b784185fc84196bb25caa
#
_cell.length_a   1.000
_cell.length_b   1.000
_cell.length_c   1.000
_cell.angle_alpha   90.00
_cell.angle_beta   90.00
_cell.angle_gamma   90.00
#
_symmetry.space_group_name_H-M   'P 1'
#
loop_
_entity.id
_entity.type
_entity.pdbx_description
1 polymer ?
#
loop_
_entity_poly.entity_id
_entity_poly.type
_entity_poly.pdbx_seq_one_letter_code
_entity_poly.pdbx_strand_id
1 'polypeptide(L)'
;MQPLRRLMGLVTAAPLLALVAIAAAQDANIRQPIADLEQLLAAEPLVIAQAEISRPKAKGDITLRAIVSFGEAAPLLVKLRKAEPGADTFNNVPRYDIAAYGLQKLFLDPAEYVVPPTALRMVPLADFAKYSPGVARTFSAADQVLAVVQYWLNDIKVVADVYNPERFAADPVYARHIGQLNVLTYLIRHRDSNLGNFLLGNAETGARVFSIDHGVAFASLDSDRGT
;
A
#
# COMPACT_ATOMS: atom_id res chain seq x y z
N MET A 1 49.63 -65.76 -25.63
CA MET A 1 49.97 -64.39 -25.24
C MET A 1 48.79 -63.49 -25.69
N GLN A 2 47.95 -63.07 -24.77
CA GLN A 2 46.83 -62.12 -25.02
C GLN A 2 47.15 -60.81 -24.29
N PRO A 3 46.94 -59.63 -24.92
CA PRO A 3 47.15 -58.35 -24.23
C PRO A 3 45.87 -57.92 -23.49
N LEU A 4 46.13 -57.50 -22.21
CA LEU A 4 45.16 -56.85 -21.31
C LEU A 4 44.69 -55.52 -21.92
N ARG A 5 43.39 -55.37 -22.16
CA ARG A 5 42.75 -54.08 -22.42
C ARG A 5 42.44 -53.40 -21.09
N ARG A 6 43.09 -52.26 -20.82
CA ARG A 6 42.75 -51.35 -19.74
C ARG A 6 41.52 -50.52 -20.13
N LEU A 7 40.40 -50.72 -19.42
CA LEU A 7 39.29 -49.79 -19.46
C LEU A 7 39.63 -48.55 -18.63
N MET A 8 39.75 -47.41 -19.29
CA MET A 8 39.78 -46.08 -18.62
C MET A 8 38.37 -45.67 -18.39
N GLY A 9 37.89 -45.68 -17.13
CA GLY A 9 36.63 -45.11 -16.73
C GLY A 9 36.70 -43.57 -16.68
N LEU A 10 35.93 -42.91 -17.52
CA LEU A 10 35.75 -41.45 -17.51
C LEU A 10 34.79 -41.10 -16.38
N VAL A 11 35.27 -40.54 -15.30
CA VAL A 11 34.45 -39.97 -14.24
C VAL A 11 34.05 -38.55 -14.66
N THR A 12 32.85 -38.41 -15.15
CA THR A 12 32.24 -37.09 -15.40
C THR A 12 31.75 -36.51 -14.08
N ALA A 13 32.48 -35.56 -13.56
CA ALA A 13 32.01 -34.73 -12.44
C ALA A 13 31.01 -33.72 -12.96
N ALA A 14 29.71 -33.91 -12.63
CA ALA A 14 28.70 -32.91 -12.86
C ALA A 14 28.84 -31.77 -11.84
N PRO A 15 28.87 -30.49 -12.26
CA PRO A 15 28.87 -29.40 -11.32
C PRO A 15 27.51 -29.28 -10.64
N LEU A 16 27.47 -29.43 -9.32
CA LEU A 16 26.32 -29.13 -8.48
C LEU A 16 26.17 -27.61 -8.46
N LEU A 17 25.27 -27.06 -9.26
CA LEU A 17 24.84 -25.66 -9.14
C LEU A 17 24.00 -25.54 -7.84
N ALA A 18 24.62 -25.10 -6.77
CA ALA A 18 23.93 -24.70 -5.57
C ALA A 18 23.13 -23.41 -5.87
N LEU A 19 21.81 -23.54 -6.03
CA LEU A 19 20.90 -22.40 -6.02
C LEU A 19 20.92 -21.84 -4.60
N VAL A 20 21.65 -20.76 -4.39
CA VAL A 20 21.55 -19.93 -3.18
C VAL A 20 20.24 -19.15 -3.33
N ALA A 21 19.16 -19.65 -2.73
CA ALA A 21 17.95 -18.86 -2.52
C ALA A 21 18.31 -17.75 -1.54
N ILE A 22 18.52 -16.54 -2.05
CA ILE A 22 18.59 -15.34 -1.22
C ILE A 22 17.16 -15.15 -0.69
N ALA A 23 16.90 -15.59 0.55
CA ALA A 23 15.68 -15.21 1.24
C ALA A 23 15.71 -13.69 1.36
N ALA A 24 14.91 -13.02 0.55
CA ALA A 24 14.66 -11.59 0.71
C ALA A 24 14.14 -11.39 2.14
N ALA A 25 14.82 -10.55 2.92
CA ALA A 25 14.34 -10.20 4.26
C ALA A 25 12.91 -9.70 4.13
N GLN A 26 11.99 -10.31 4.89
CA GLN A 26 10.59 -9.93 4.85
C GLN A 26 10.47 -8.47 5.27
N ASP A 27 9.78 -7.66 4.47
CA ASP A 27 9.54 -6.25 4.76
C ASP A 27 8.74 -6.11 6.06
N ALA A 28 9.27 -5.40 7.04
CA ALA A 28 8.63 -5.22 8.33
C ALA A 28 7.32 -4.40 8.21
N ASN A 29 7.24 -3.51 7.22
CA ASN A 29 6.13 -2.60 7.05
C ASN A 29 5.01 -3.20 6.16
N ILE A 30 5.38 -4.01 5.17
CA ILE A 30 4.46 -4.71 4.27
C ILE A 30 4.81 -6.20 4.30
N ARG A 31 4.11 -6.96 5.13
CA ARG A 31 4.47 -8.34 5.52
C ARG A 31 4.13 -9.42 4.49
N GLN A 32 3.57 -9.04 3.36
CA GLN A 32 3.20 -9.97 2.29
C GLN A 32 3.71 -9.43 0.95
N PRO A 33 3.94 -10.30 -0.04
CA PRO A 33 4.29 -9.85 -1.38
C PRO A 33 3.23 -8.87 -1.92
N ILE A 34 3.69 -7.81 -2.58
CA ILE A 34 2.80 -6.76 -3.12
C ILE A 34 1.76 -7.37 -4.08
N ALA A 35 2.17 -8.31 -4.95
CA ALA A 35 1.26 -8.94 -5.89
C ALA A 35 0.13 -9.72 -5.19
N ASP A 36 0.44 -10.40 -4.09
CA ASP A 36 -0.57 -11.14 -3.31
C ASP A 36 -1.54 -10.17 -2.64
N LEU A 37 -1.03 -9.07 -2.07
CA LEU A 37 -1.88 -8.02 -1.49
C LEU A 37 -2.77 -7.35 -2.54
N GLU A 38 -2.25 -7.07 -3.72
CA GLU A 38 -3.04 -6.52 -4.83
C GLU A 38 -4.19 -7.47 -5.22
N GLN A 39 -3.91 -8.76 -5.33
CA GLN A 39 -4.93 -9.76 -5.61
C GLN A 39 -5.97 -9.84 -4.49
N LEU A 40 -5.53 -9.96 -3.23
CA LEU A 40 -6.43 -10.01 -2.08
C LEU A 40 -7.33 -8.77 -2.01
N LEU A 41 -6.73 -7.58 -2.06
CA LEU A 41 -7.47 -6.33 -1.95
C LEU A 41 -8.41 -6.09 -3.12
N ALA A 42 -8.10 -6.55 -4.34
CA ALA A 42 -8.89 -6.27 -5.54
C ALA A 42 -9.92 -7.34 -5.89
N ALA A 43 -9.62 -8.62 -5.73
CA ALA A 43 -10.40 -9.70 -6.31
C ALA A 43 -11.11 -10.62 -5.31
N GLU A 44 -10.48 -10.94 -4.19
CA GLU A 44 -11.01 -11.92 -3.24
C GLU A 44 -12.27 -11.43 -2.51
N PRO A 45 -13.21 -12.30 -2.13
CA PRO A 45 -14.37 -11.92 -1.32
C PRO A 45 -13.93 -11.21 -0.04
N LEU A 46 -14.57 -10.07 0.25
CA LEU A 46 -14.25 -9.21 1.37
C LEU A 46 -15.33 -9.30 2.44
N VAL A 47 -14.95 -9.63 3.67
CA VAL A 47 -15.83 -9.64 4.84
C VAL A 47 -15.21 -8.79 5.94
N ILE A 48 -15.95 -7.77 6.40
CA ILE A 48 -15.52 -6.95 7.54
C ILE A 48 -15.80 -7.72 8.82
N ALA A 49 -14.74 -8.23 9.46
CA ALA A 49 -14.85 -8.97 10.72
C ALA A 49 -15.02 -8.02 11.92
N GLN A 50 -14.28 -6.90 11.92
CA GLN A 50 -14.32 -5.87 12.94
C GLN A 50 -13.95 -4.54 12.32
N ALA A 51 -14.56 -3.44 12.77
CA ALA A 51 -14.11 -2.11 12.38
C ALA A 51 -14.39 -1.06 13.47
N GLU A 52 -13.58 -0.01 13.43
CA GLU A 52 -13.74 1.22 14.20
C GLU A 52 -13.90 2.38 13.23
N ILE A 53 -14.90 3.23 13.46
CA ILE A 53 -15.09 4.43 12.66
C ILE A 53 -14.08 5.51 13.09
N SER A 54 -13.36 6.05 12.14
CA SER A 54 -12.51 7.21 12.37
C SER A 54 -13.38 8.47 12.50
N ARG A 55 -12.92 9.44 13.31
CA ARG A 55 -13.62 10.71 13.45
C ARG A 55 -13.71 11.41 12.09
N PRO A 56 -14.91 11.73 11.59
CA PRO A 56 -15.07 12.41 10.30
C PRO A 56 -14.38 13.79 10.33
N LYS A 57 -13.64 14.10 9.27
CA LYS A 57 -13.03 15.42 9.07
C LYS A 57 -13.89 16.35 8.22
N ALA A 58 -14.80 15.80 7.43
CA ALA A 58 -15.73 16.53 6.59
C ALA A 58 -17.10 15.82 6.55
N LYS A 59 -18.14 16.55 6.17
CA LYS A 59 -19.48 15.97 6.00
C LYS A 59 -19.45 14.88 4.91
N GLY A 60 -19.93 13.68 5.26
CA GLY A 60 -19.93 12.54 4.34
C GLY A 60 -18.63 11.75 4.29
N ASP A 61 -17.58 12.16 5.02
CA ASP A 61 -16.38 11.36 5.18
C ASP A 61 -16.67 10.17 6.10
N ILE A 62 -16.51 8.97 5.56
CA ILE A 62 -16.66 7.72 6.30
C ILE A 62 -15.42 6.90 6.08
N THR A 63 -14.62 6.81 7.12
CA THR A 63 -13.37 6.03 7.14
C THR A 63 -13.41 5.05 8.29
N LEU A 64 -13.16 3.78 8.00
CA LEU A 64 -13.07 2.70 8.98
C LEU A 64 -11.63 2.18 9.04
N ARG A 65 -11.16 1.94 10.25
CA ARG A 65 -10.03 1.05 10.51
C ARG A 65 -10.60 -0.34 10.73
N ALA A 66 -10.34 -1.28 9.84
CA ALA A 66 -11.06 -2.54 9.80
C ALA A 66 -10.13 -3.76 9.75
N ILE A 67 -10.52 -4.81 10.44
CA ILE A 67 -10.00 -6.17 10.24
C ILE A 67 -10.90 -6.83 9.20
N VAL A 68 -10.31 -7.22 8.07
CA VAL A 68 -11.03 -7.76 6.93
C VAL A 68 -10.47 -9.14 6.58
N SER A 69 -11.37 -10.10 6.37
CA SER A 69 -11.05 -11.40 5.80
C SER A 69 -11.25 -11.37 4.29
N PHE A 70 -10.34 -12.01 3.57
CA PHE A 70 -10.36 -12.16 2.12
C PHE A 70 -10.34 -13.64 1.79
N GLY A 71 -11.51 -14.22 1.49
CA GLY A 71 -11.64 -15.66 1.29
C GLY A 71 -11.09 -16.46 2.47
N GLU A 72 -10.17 -17.38 2.21
CA GLU A 72 -9.51 -18.24 3.22
C GLU A 72 -8.18 -17.63 3.73
N ALA A 73 -7.77 -16.47 3.22
CA ALA A 73 -6.54 -15.82 3.65
C ALA A 73 -6.62 -15.31 5.10
N ALA A 74 -5.47 -15.17 5.74
CA ALA A 74 -5.40 -14.57 7.08
C ALA A 74 -5.97 -13.15 7.05
N PRO A 75 -6.75 -12.74 8.07
CA PRO A 75 -7.31 -11.41 8.13
C PRO A 75 -6.25 -10.32 8.09
N LEU A 76 -6.55 -9.23 7.39
CA LEU A 76 -5.69 -8.06 7.29
C LEU A 76 -6.32 -6.86 7.99
N LEU A 77 -5.48 -6.04 8.60
CA LEU A 77 -5.86 -4.70 9.01
C LEU A 77 -5.79 -3.79 7.78
N VAL A 78 -6.88 -3.08 7.50
CA VAL A 78 -7.01 -2.19 6.36
C VAL A 78 -7.69 -0.87 6.75
N LYS A 79 -7.46 0.16 5.96
CA LYS A 79 -8.26 1.37 5.94
C LYS A 79 -9.34 1.19 4.86
N LEU A 80 -10.61 1.30 5.26
CA LEU A 80 -11.76 1.32 4.38
C LEU A 80 -12.31 2.74 4.35
N ARG A 81 -12.32 3.36 3.19
CA ARG A 81 -12.83 4.72 3.01
C ARG A 81 -13.93 4.74 1.96
N LYS A 82 -15.14 5.19 2.35
CA LYS A 82 -16.24 5.34 1.39
C LYS A 82 -15.83 6.29 0.28
N ALA A 83 -15.95 5.85 -0.97
CA ALA A 83 -15.75 6.68 -2.14
C ALA A 83 -17.06 7.27 -2.63
N GLU A 84 -17.13 8.57 -2.84
CA GLU A 84 -18.28 9.24 -3.44
C GLU A 84 -18.20 9.15 -4.97
N PRO A 85 -19.31 8.86 -5.66
CA PRO A 85 -19.35 8.94 -7.11
C PRO A 85 -19.36 10.41 -7.56
N GLY A 86 -18.50 10.76 -8.51
CA GLY A 86 -18.57 11.99 -9.29
C GLY A 86 -18.12 13.28 -8.61
N ALA A 87 -18.69 13.67 -7.50
CA ALA A 87 -18.40 14.95 -6.87
C ALA A 87 -17.08 14.95 -6.15
N ASP A 88 -16.27 15.93 -6.43
CA ASP A 88 -15.09 16.26 -5.66
C ASP A 88 -15.55 17.06 -4.44
N THR A 89 -15.68 16.38 -3.29
CA THR A 89 -15.76 17.13 -2.05
C THR A 89 -14.36 17.66 -1.73
N PHE A 90 -14.29 18.94 -1.46
CA PHE A 90 -13.05 19.59 -1.09
C PHE A 90 -12.34 18.80 0.02
N ASN A 91 -11.07 18.45 -0.19
CA ASN A 91 -10.21 17.65 0.69
C ASN A 91 -10.56 16.18 0.86
N ASN A 92 -11.47 15.63 0.08
CA ASN A 92 -11.87 14.25 0.31
C ASN A 92 -12.28 13.54 -0.99
N VAL A 93 -11.28 13.27 -1.83
CA VAL A 93 -11.44 12.44 -3.02
C VAL A 93 -10.73 11.10 -2.78
N PRO A 94 -11.37 10.11 -2.12
CA PRO A 94 -10.71 8.86 -1.75
C PRO A 94 -10.11 8.10 -2.93
N ARG A 95 -10.67 8.28 -4.13
CA ARG A 95 -10.16 7.66 -5.37
C ARG A 95 -8.76 8.16 -5.76
N TYR A 96 -8.33 9.29 -5.23
CA TYR A 96 -6.95 9.77 -5.44
C TYR A 96 -5.91 8.89 -4.72
N ASP A 97 -6.29 8.17 -3.67
CA ASP A 97 -5.43 7.13 -3.09
C ASP A 97 -5.13 6.01 -4.10
N ILE A 98 -6.15 5.61 -4.90
CA ILE A 98 -5.97 4.65 -6.00
C ILE A 98 -5.06 5.20 -7.08
N ALA A 99 -5.27 6.47 -7.47
CA ALA A 99 -4.47 7.09 -8.51
C ALA A 99 -3.01 7.27 -8.09
N ALA A 100 -2.75 7.65 -6.83
CA ALA A 100 -1.40 7.74 -6.27
C ALA A 100 -0.70 6.38 -6.25
N TYR A 101 -1.41 5.33 -5.80
CA TYR A 101 -0.91 3.96 -5.83
C TYR A 101 -0.61 3.49 -7.26
N GLY A 102 -1.51 3.75 -8.21
CA GLY A 102 -1.33 3.40 -9.62
C GLY A 102 -0.17 4.13 -10.28
N LEU A 103 0.00 5.41 -9.96
CA LEU A 103 1.06 6.23 -10.55
C LEU A 103 2.46 5.75 -10.17
N GLN A 104 2.71 5.42 -8.90
CA GLN A 104 4.03 4.92 -8.48
C GLN A 104 4.45 3.65 -9.22
N LYS A 105 3.50 2.80 -9.62
CA LYS A 105 3.77 1.56 -10.39
C LYS A 105 4.40 1.81 -11.76
N LEU A 106 4.35 3.04 -12.27
CA LEU A 106 4.94 3.41 -13.55
C LEU A 106 6.45 3.65 -13.47
N PHE A 107 7.00 3.87 -12.26
CA PHE A 107 8.39 4.26 -12.12
C PHE A 107 9.11 3.67 -10.89
N LEU A 108 8.41 2.93 -10.03
CA LEU A 108 9.00 2.24 -8.87
C LEU A 108 8.82 0.73 -8.98
N ASP A 109 9.81 0.00 -8.51
CA ASP A 109 9.68 -1.43 -8.27
C ASP A 109 8.80 -1.70 -7.03
N PRO A 110 8.09 -2.85 -6.96
CA PRO A 110 7.19 -3.16 -5.84
C PRO A 110 7.84 -3.06 -4.44
N ALA A 111 9.13 -3.40 -4.32
CA ALA A 111 9.87 -3.28 -3.07
C ALA A 111 10.12 -1.82 -2.65
N GLU A 112 9.95 -0.88 -3.56
CA GLU A 112 10.25 0.54 -3.36
C GLU A 112 8.99 1.42 -3.28
N TYR A 113 7.79 0.83 -3.31
CA TYR A 113 6.55 1.59 -3.24
C TYR A 113 6.45 2.42 -1.96
N VAL A 114 6.11 3.69 -2.12
CA VAL A 114 5.93 4.66 -1.03
C VAL A 114 4.44 4.88 -0.69
N VAL A 115 3.52 4.39 -1.51
CA VAL A 115 2.08 4.32 -1.20
C VAL A 115 1.72 2.87 -0.90
N PRO A 116 1.03 2.58 0.21
CA PRO A 116 0.60 1.23 0.53
C PRO A 116 -0.33 0.63 -0.54
N PRO A 117 -0.36 -0.70 -0.73
CA PRO A 117 -1.30 -1.38 -1.63
C PRO A 117 -2.72 -0.91 -1.40
N THR A 118 -3.37 -0.50 -2.48
CA THR A 118 -4.67 0.17 -2.44
C THR A 118 -5.53 -0.31 -3.61
N ALA A 119 -6.79 -0.67 -3.32
CA ALA A 119 -7.76 -1.13 -4.31
C ALA A 119 -9.11 -0.44 -4.14
N LEU A 120 -9.93 -0.46 -5.18
CA LEU A 120 -11.31 0.00 -5.16
C LEU A 120 -12.26 -1.20 -5.09
N ARG A 121 -13.21 -1.19 -4.16
CA ARG A 121 -14.12 -2.30 -3.92
C ARG A 121 -15.57 -1.87 -3.78
N MET A 122 -16.45 -2.75 -4.22
CA MET A 122 -17.85 -2.71 -3.82
C MET A 122 -18.02 -3.56 -2.56
N VAL A 123 -18.52 -2.96 -1.50
CA VAL A 123 -18.78 -3.63 -0.21
C VAL A 123 -20.29 -3.67 -0.01
N PRO A 124 -20.89 -4.81 0.39
CA PRO A 124 -22.33 -4.87 0.68
C PRO A 124 -22.75 -3.78 1.68
N LEU A 125 -23.83 -3.07 1.37
CA LEU A 125 -24.33 -1.99 2.22
C LEU A 125 -24.61 -2.48 3.64
N ALA A 126 -25.19 -3.68 3.77
CA ALA A 126 -25.52 -4.28 5.05
C ALA A 126 -24.28 -4.51 5.93
N ASP A 127 -23.14 -4.87 5.31
CA ASP A 127 -21.88 -5.09 6.06
C ASP A 127 -21.24 -3.78 6.48
N PHE A 128 -21.25 -2.78 5.61
CA PHE A 128 -20.69 -1.46 5.92
C PHE A 128 -21.53 -0.74 6.99
N ALA A 129 -22.86 -0.87 6.92
CA ALA A 129 -23.80 -0.22 7.83
C ALA A 129 -23.70 -0.73 9.28
N LYS A 130 -23.18 -1.94 9.52
CA LYS A 130 -22.92 -2.45 10.87
C LYS A 130 -21.97 -1.52 11.66
N TYR A 131 -21.05 -0.87 10.96
CA TYR A 131 -20.02 -0.01 11.55
C TYR A 131 -20.25 1.48 11.29
N SER A 132 -21.08 1.81 10.30
CA SER A 132 -21.47 3.19 9.98
C SER A 132 -22.98 3.26 9.74
N PRO A 133 -23.80 3.28 10.80
CA PRO A 133 -25.25 3.37 10.69
C PRO A 133 -25.68 4.59 9.88
N GLY A 134 -26.63 4.40 8.97
CA GLY A 134 -27.12 5.48 8.10
C GLY A 134 -26.26 5.76 6.86
N VAL A 135 -25.20 4.96 6.62
CA VAL A 135 -24.47 5.06 5.36
C VAL A 135 -25.39 4.80 4.17
N ALA A 136 -25.33 5.67 3.17
CA ALA A 136 -26.08 5.47 1.93
C ALA A 136 -25.29 4.59 0.94
N ARG A 137 -26.02 3.82 0.12
CA ARG A 137 -25.43 3.14 -1.03
C ARG A 137 -24.82 4.16 -1.99
N THR A 138 -23.74 3.75 -2.65
CA THR A 138 -23.04 4.63 -3.59
C THR A 138 -23.82 4.79 -4.90
N PHE A 139 -24.41 3.71 -5.41
CA PHE A 139 -25.18 3.73 -6.66
C PHE A 139 -26.63 3.29 -6.41
N SER A 140 -27.59 3.95 -7.04
CA SER A 140 -29.02 3.66 -6.85
C SER A 140 -29.42 2.23 -7.24
N ALA A 141 -28.69 1.62 -8.16
CA ALA A 141 -28.98 0.29 -8.69
C ALA A 141 -28.34 -0.87 -7.89
N ALA A 142 -27.54 -0.58 -6.87
CA ALA A 142 -26.83 -1.61 -6.13
C ALA A 142 -26.84 -1.33 -4.62
N ASP A 143 -27.20 -2.32 -3.81
CA ASP A 143 -27.13 -2.22 -2.34
C ASP A 143 -25.67 -2.43 -1.86
N GLN A 144 -24.81 -1.55 -2.33
CA GLN A 144 -23.37 -1.59 -2.09
C GLN A 144 -22.81 -0.19 -1.87
N VAL A 145 -21.71 -0.15 -1.15
CA VAL A 145 -20.88 1.03 -0.93
C VAL A 145 -19.60 0.86 -1.72
N LEU A 146 -19.28 1.83 -2.57
CA LEU A 146 -17.95 1.90 -3.20
C LEU A 146 -16.96 2.39 -2.14
N ALA A 147 -15.90 1.61 -1.91
CA ALA A 147 -14.89 1.92 -0.91
C ALA A 147 -13.47 1.75 -1.47
N VAL A 148 -12.61 2.64 -1.05
CA VAL A 148 -11.15 2.45 -1.17
C VAL A 148 -10.71 1.57 -0.02
N VAL A 149 -9.99 0.49 -0.35
CA VAL A 149 -9.37 -0.43 0.60
C VAL A 149 -7.87 -0.25 0.51
N GLN A 150 -7.23 0.15 1.60
CA GLN A 150 -5.79 0.35 1.65
C GLN A 150 -5.18 -0.51 2.75
N TYR A 151 -4.09 -1.21 2.42
CA TYR A 151 -3.32 -2.00 3.38
C TYR A 151 -2.84 -1.12 4.54
N TRP A 152 -3.02 -1.59 5.78
CA TRP A 152 -2.52 -0.90 6.96
C TRP A 152 -1.07 -1.30 7.20
N LEU A 153 -0.18 -0.33 7.13
CA LEU A 153 1.25 -0.55 7.33
C LEU A 153 1.55 -1.03 8.76
N ASN A 154 2.50 -1.94 8.88
CA ASN A 154 2.99 -2.43 10.15
C ASN A 154 4.27 -1.68 10.54
N ASP A 155 4.61 -1.76 11.82
CA ASP A 155 5.89 -1.28 12.36
C ASP A 155 6.28 0.14 11.88
N ILE A 156 5.32 1.05 12.01
CA ILE A 156 5.42 2.45 11.61
C ILE A 156 5.49 3.32 12.85
N LYS A 157 6.31 4.36 12.79
CA LYS A 157 6.30 5.47 13.72
C LYS A 157 5.83 6.76 13.05
N VAL A 158 5.04 7.52 13.78
CA VAL A 158 4.70 8.90 13.42
C VAL A 158 5.79 9.80 13.98
N VAL A 159 6.38 10.62 13.11
CA VAL A 159 7.47 11.55 13.46
C VAL A 159 7.06 12.97 13.06
N ALA A 160 7.68 13.96 13.66
CA ALA A 160 7.43 15.36 13.32
C ALA A 160 7.89 15.69 11.89
N ASP A 161 8.99 15.05 11.45
CA ASP A 161 9.48 15.16 10.08
C ASP A 161 10.07 13.79 9.69
N VAL A 162 9.70 13.30 8.52
CA VAL A 162 10.27 12.06 7.98
C VAL A 162 11.65 12.30 7.39
N TYR A 163 12.02 13.55 7.06
CA TYR A 163 13.34 13.90 6.58
C TYR A 163 14.29 14.17 7.74
N ASN A 164 15.41 13.48 7.74
CA ASN A 164 16.53 13.70 8.64
C ASN A 164 17.82 13.84 7.81
N PRO A 165 18.48 14.98 7.80
CA PRO A 165 19.65 15.24 6.94
C PRO A 165 20.85 14.35 7.26
N GLU A 166 21.08 14.03 8.53
CA GLU A 166 22.20 13.18 8.94
C GLU A 166 21.98 11.75 8.46
N ARG A 167 20.75 11.24 8.64
CA ARG A 167 20.36 9.93 8.14
C ARG A 167 20.39 9.89 6.61
N PHE A 168 19.90 10.92 5.95
CA PHE A 168 19.94 11.02 4.49
C PHE A 168 21.37 10.92 3.94
N ALA A 169 22.34 11.54 4.62
CA ALA A 169 23.74 11.47 4.22
C ALA A 169 24.39 10.10 4.52
N ALA A 170 23.96 9.40 5.57
CA ALA A 170 24.59 8.18 6.06
C ALA A 170 23.94 6.88 5.56
N ASP A 171 22.64 6.91 5.18
CA ASP A 171 21.85 5.72 4.82
C ASP A 171 21.32 5.86 3.37
N PRO A 172 21.99 5.24 2.40
CA PRO A 172 21.61 5.38 0.99
C PRO A 172 20.25 4.74 0.66
N VAL A 173 19.81 3.75 1.43
CA VAL A 173 18.49 3.14 1.24
C VAL A 173 17.39 4.11 1.69
N TYR A 174 17.54 4.69 2.87
CA TYR A 174 16.64 5.73 3.35
C TYR A 174 16.63 6.95 2.43
N ALA A 175 17.80 7.40 1.95
CA ALA A 175 17.92 8.53 1.03
C ALA A 175 17.17 8.26 -0.29
N ARG A 176 17.24 7.03 -0.81
CA ARG A 176 16.48 6.62 -1.99
C ARG A 176 14.97 6.71 -1.74
N HIS A 177 14.49 6.19 -0.62
CA HIS A 177 13.05 6.27 -0.28
C HIS A 177 12.55 7.70 -0.12
N ILE A 178 13.35 8.60 0.47
CA ILE A 178 13.04 10.04 0.51
C ILE A 178 12.95 10.62 -0.91
N GLY A 179 13.89 10.27 -1.79
CA GLY A 179 13.88 10.70 -3.18
C GLY A 179 12.62 10.23 -3.93
N GLN A 180 12.23 8.97 -3.77
CA GLN A 180 11.02 8.39 -4.35
C GLN A 180 9.75 9.06 -3.84
N LEU A 181 9.69 9.31 -2.52
CA LEU A 181 8.60 10.06 -1.90
C LEU A 181 8.47 11.45 -2.50
N ASN A 182 9.58 12.18 -2.65
CA ASN A 182 9.59 13.52 -3.24
C ASN A 182 9.13 13.50 -4.69
N VAL A 183 9.59 12.56 -5.50
CA VAL A 183 9.14 12.41 -6.89
C VAL A 183 7.63 12.16 -6.95
N LEU A 184 7.13 11.22 -6.16
CA LEU A 184 5.70 10.92 -6.13
C LEU A 184 4.88 12.15 -5.70
N THR A 185 5.22 12.76 -4.58
CA THR A 185 4.46 13.90 -4.03
C THR A 185 4.46 15.10 -4.98
N TYR A 186 5.56 15.33 -5.69
CA TYR A 186 5.63 16.32 -6.76
C TYR A 186 4.70 15.98 -7.92
N LEU A 187 4.75 14.74 -8.43
CA LEU A 187 3.93 14.31 -9.57
C LEU A 187 2.44 14.37 -9.28
N ILE A 188 2.02 13.95 -8.10
CA ILE A 188 0.59 13.97 -7.69
C ILE A 188 0.16 15.34 -7.15
N ARG A 189 1.09 16.28 -7.00
CA ARG A 189 0.85 17.57 -6.36
C ARG A 189 0.16 17.38 -5.00
N HIS A 190 0.79 16.60 -4.12
CA HIS A 190 0.23 16.26 -2.81
C HIS A 190 0.15 17.50 -1.92
N ARG A 191 -1.02 18.13 -1.87
CA ARG A 191 -1.23 19.41 -1.17
C ARG A 191 -1.52 19.30 0.31
N ASP A 192 -1.91 18.13 0.78
CA ASP A 192 -2.10 17.84 2.20
C ASP A 192 -0.86 17.14 2.79
N SER A 193 0.30 17.67 2.47
CA SER A 193 1.58 17.16 2.95
C SER A 193 1.85 17.58 4.40
N ASN A 194 0.84 17.43 5.28
CA ASN A 194 1.05 17.60 6.71
C ASN A 194 1.80 16.39 7.30
N LEU A 195 2.42 16.61 8.45
CA LEU A 195 3.30 15.63 9.09
C LEU A 195 2.64 14.27 9.35
N GLY A 196 1.32 14.21 9.52
CA GLY A 196 0.57 12.97 9.74
C GLY A 196 0.39 12.11 8.49
N ASN A 197 0.62 12.66 7.30
CA ASN A 197 0.43 11.96 6.02
C ASN A 197 1.72 11.34 5.48
N PHE A 198 2.85 11.55 6.17
CA PHE A 198 4.11 10.87 5.91
C PHE A 198 4.49 10.00 7.10
N LEU A 199 4.82 8.75 6.81
CA LEU A 199 5.10 7.74 7.82
C LEU A 199 6.51 7.20 7.64
N LEU A 200 7.17 6.88 8.75
CA LEU A 200 8.51 6.33 8.75
C LEU A 200 8.48 4.90 9.31
N GLY A 201 9.07 3.96 8.59
CA GLY A 201 9.34 2.61 9.09
C GLY A 201 10.27 2.64 10.30
N ASN A 202 10.07 1.71 11.22
CA ASN A 202 10.76 1.72 12.52
C ASN A 202 12.19 1.17 12.48
N ALA A 203 12.66 0.71 11.31
CA ALA A 203 14.02 0.21 11.13
C ALA A 203 15.07 1.28 11.45
N GLU A 204 16.17 0.87 12.08
CA GLU A 204 17.30 1.77 12.39
C GLU A 204 18.06 2.17 11.12
N THR A 205 18.25 1.21 10.20
CA THR A 205 18.88 1.42 8.90
C THR A 205 17.94 0.98 7.79
N GLY A 206 18.01 1.60 6.62
CA GLY A 206 17.17 1.29 5.48
C GLY A 206 15.68 1.53 5.73
N ALA A 207 15.34 2.45 6.64
CA ALA A 207 13.94 2.71 6.94
C ALA A 207 13.21 3.23 5.70
N ARG A 208 12.05 2.61 5.45
CA ARG A 208 11.14 3.04 4.40
C ARG A 208 10.35 4.27 4.83
N VAL A 209 9.99 5.09 3.88
CA VAL A 209 9.04 6.19 4.08
C VAL A 209 7.80 5.95 3.22
N PHE A 210 6.65 6.40 3.73
CA PHE A 210 5.37 6.18 3.07
C PHE A 210 4.56 7.45 3.05
N SER A 211 3.72 7.59 2.00
CA SER A 211 2.72 8.63 1.85
C SER A 211 1.33 8.03 1.90
N ILE A 212 0.43 8.68 2.62
CA ILE A 212 -0.98 8.29 2.78
C ILE A 212 -1.89 9.51 2.65
N ASP A 213 -3.21 9.28 2.61
CA ASP A 213 -4.24 10.33 2.63
C ASP A 213 -4.15 11.32 1.45
N HIS A 214 -4.11 10.78 0.22
CA HIS A 214 -3.99 11.56 -1.02
C HIS A 214 -5.27 12.27 -1.47
N GLY A 215 -6.29 12.37 -0.63
CA GLY A 215 -7.61 12.92 -0.99
C GLY A 215 -7.58 14.37 -1.50
N VAL A 216 -6.47 15.08 -1.37
CA VAL A 216 -6.23 16.46 -1.87
C VAL A 216 -5.11 16.50 -2.93
N ALA A 217 -4.68 15.35 -3.43
CA ALA A 217 -3.69 15.27 -4.50
C ALA A 217 -4.32 15.60 -5.87
N PHE A 218 -3.49 15.58 -6.92
CA PHE A 218 -3.86 15.79 -8.34
C PHE A 218 -4.53 17.14 -8.64
N ALA A 219 -4.39 18.11 -7.75
CA ALA A 219 -4.83 19.49 -7.86
C ALA A 219 -6.11 19.68 -8.70
N SER A 220 -7.27 19.57 -8.08
CA SER A 220 -8.46 20.19 -8.65
C SER A 220 -8.14 21.66 -8.97
N LEU A 221 -8.50 22.14 -10.16
CA LEU A 221 -8.37 23.54 -10.53
C LEU A 221 -9.17 24.45 -9.59
N ASP A 222 -10.15 23.87 -8.90
CA ASP A 222 -11.05 24.54 -7.97
C ASP A 222 -10.53 24.57 -6.52
N SER A 223 -9.33 24.04 -6.27
CA SER A 223 -8.73 24.02 -4.93
C SER A 223 -7.72 25.16 -4.81
N ASP A 224 -8.02 26.13 -3.99
CA ASP A 224 -7.14 27.25 -3.57
C ASP A 224 -6.16 26.85 -2.44
N ARG A 225 -6.17 25.61 -1.97
CA ARG A 225 -5.17 25.12 -1.02
C ARG A 225 -3.82 24.94 -1.70
N GLY A 226 -2.84 25.69 -1.21
CA GLY A 226 -1.43 25.50 -1.50
C GLY A 226 -1.06 25.78 -2.98
N THR A 227 -1.27 26.97 -3.41
CA THR A 227 -0.53 27.56 -4.52
C THR A 227 0.86 27.96 -4.07
#